data_8d598bd533d01758dc6ff31cf35e65b5
#
_entry.id   8d598bd533d01758dc6ff31cf35e65b5
#
_cell.length_a   1.000
_cell.length_b   1.000
_cell.length_c   1.000
_cell.angle_alpha   90.00
_cell.angle_beta   90.00
_cell.angle_gamma   90.00
#
_symmetry.space_group_name_H-M   'P 1'
#
loop_
_entity.id
_entity.type
_entity.pdbx_description
1 polymer ?
#
loop_
_entity_poly.entity_id
_entity_poly.type
_entity_poly.pdbx_seq_one_letter_code
_entity_poly.pdbx_strand_id
1 'polypeptide(L)'
;MITIFGRVAICLIAVALSAVGAAYSQNLIQGGDDPLNLTAESLVWHRDGNRMVATGNARVIRSGVELRADKLTAHSRKAKAGGGGQFYRVDAEGNVQIISKNERVFGDRGEYKIDDQNFVLVGNNLRIESNQGLITARDQLEYWEAKQQFVARGEATIVKENKRLRADILLALLGADAKGKQEIQQVNVWGNVLISTASEIVQAGKGVYNVQTGIVRLQENVKITRGKTQLNGNEAEVDLNTGISRMIGGKRRVRVLIPPQRKKRQ
;
A
#
# COMPACT_ATOMS: atom_id res chain seq x y z
N MET A 1 15.12 -7.60 39.26
CA MET A 1 15.10 -6.58 38.20
C MET A 1 14.66 -7.29 36.96
N ILE A 2 13.39 -7.14 36.57
CA ILE A 2 12.71 -8.04 35.62
C ILE A 2 12.77 -7.36 34.24
N THR A 3 13.68 -7.81 33.40
CA THR A 3 13.73 -7.49 31.96
C THR A 3 12.62 -8.26 31.24
N ILE A 4 11.35 -7.76 31.31
CA ILE A 4 10.16 -8.43 30.73
C ILE A 4 9.83 -7.93 29.33
N PHE A 5 10.53 -6.95 28.78
CA PHE A 5 10.26 -6.43 27.44
C PHE A 5 11.30 -6.95 26.43
N GLY A 6 11.18 -8.25 26.14
CA GLY A 6 11.81 -8.80 24.94
C GLY A 6 11.24 -8.11 23.70
N ARG A 7 12.11 -7.80 22.77
CA ARG A 7 11.93 -7.16 21.45
C ARG A 7 10.52 -7.30 20.90
N VAL A 8 9.75 -6.21 20.96
CA VAL A 8 8.37 -6.17 20.48
C VAL A 8 8.36 -6.39 18.98
N ALA A 9 7.59 -7.37 18.54
CA ALA A 9 7.49 -7.80 17.14
C ALA A 9 6.81 -6.78 16.19
N ILE A 10 6.67 -5.52 16.59
CA ILE A 10 6.18 -4.42 15.76
C ILE A 10 7.18 -4.00 14.67
N CYS A 11 8.44 -4.52 14.71
CA CYS A 11 9.50 -4.27 13.70
C CYS A 11 9.15 -4.53 12.23
N LEU A 12 7.91 -4.86 11.91
CA LEU A 12 7.62 -5.62 10.70
C LEU A 12 6.71 -4.96 9.69
N ILE A 13 6.09 -3.86 10.05
CA ILE A 13 5.38 -3.03 9.09
C ILE A 13 6.39 -2.36 8.14
N ALA A 14 7.59 -2.04 8.64
CA ALA A 14 8.60 -1.32 7.89
C ALA A 14 9.18 -2.06 6.68
N VAL A 15 9.32 -3.37 6.77
CA VAL A 15 10.05 -4.13 5.76
C VAL A 15 9.13 -4.62 4.63
N ALA A 16 7.82 -4.77 4.88
CA ALA A 16 6.88 -5.20 3.85
C ALA A 16 6.53 -4.12 2.82
N LEU A 17 6.75 -2.86 3.18
CA LEU A 17 6.34 -1.70 2.38
C LEU A 17 7.48 -1.04 1.59
N SER A 18 8.74 -1.39 1.86
CA SER A 18 9.88 -0.80 1.15
C SER A 18 9.95 -1.14 -0.35
N ALA A 19 9.12 -2.07 -0.82
CA ALA A 19 9.07 -2.47 -2.22
C ALA A 19 8.02 -1.76 -3.07
N VAL A 20 6.96 -1.21 -2.46
CA VAL A 20 5.85 -0.58 -3.20
C VAL A 20 6.27 0.73 -3.90
N GLY A 21 7.34 1.37 -3.43
CA GLY A 21 7.75 2.68 -3.93
C GLY A 21 8.58 2.69 -5.22
N ALA A 22 9.23 1.58 -5.57
CA ALA A 22 10.23 1.61 -6.65
C ALA A 22 9.64 1.46 -8.06
N ALA A 23 8.46 0.86 -8.20
CA ALA A 23 7.90 0.52 -9.51
C ALA A 23 7.00 1.62 -10.11
N TYR A 24 6.43 2.47 -9.26
CA TYR A 24 5.44 3.48 -9.70
C TYR A 24 6.03 4.85 -10.01
N SER A 25 7.32 5.10 -9.73
CA SER A 25 7.95 6.38 -10.00
C SER A 25 8.28 6.62 -11.48
N GLN A 26 8.02 5.63 -12.34
CA GLN A 26 8.23 5.79 -13.78
C GLN A 26 6.87 5.97 -14.46
N ASN A 27 6.64 7.19 -14.90
CA ASN A 27 5.47 7.61 -15.68
C ASN A 27 5.19 6.65 -16.84
N LEU A 28 4.19 5.79 -16.71
CA LEU A 28 3.76 4.90 -17.80
C LEU A 28 3.27 5.69 -19.03
N ILE A 29 2.80 6.93 -18.85
CA ILE A 29 2.11 7.67 -19.90
C ILE A 29 2.68 9.09 -20.11
N GLN A 30 3.20 9.75 -19.08
CA GLN A 30 3.82 11.07 -19.18
C GLN A 30 5.30 11.07 -18.79
N GLY A 31 6.13 11.66 -19.62
CA GLY A 31 7.47 12.10 -19.26
C GLY A 31 8.55 11.01 -19.28
N GLY A 32 9.37 11.08 -20.26
CA GLY A 32 10.55 10.30 -20.52
C GLY A 32 10.72 10.15 -22.02
N ASP A 33 11.95 10.11 -22.50
CA ASP A 33 12.26 9.91 -23.93
C ASP A 33 11.99 8.48 -24.40
N ASP A 34 11.59 7.57 -23.50
CA ASP A 34 11.31 6.18 -23.84
C ASP A 34 9.99 6.05 -24.61
N PRO A 35 9.98 5.37 -25.76
CA PRO A 35 8.77 5.16 -26.52
C PRO A 35 7.77 4.28 -25.77
N LEU A 36 6.49 4.62 -25.84
CA LEU A 36 5.39 3.78 -25.38
C LEU A 36 5.10 2.72 -26.45
N ASN A 37 5.21 1.45 -26.08
CA ASN A 37 4.90 0.33 -26.97
C ASN A 37 3.54 -0.25 -26.59
N LEU A 38 2.55 -0.14 -27.50
CA LEU A 38 1.22 -0.70 -27.36
C LEU A 38 1.02 -1.86 -28.33
N THR A 39 0.59 -3.01 -27.85
CA THR A 39 0.20 -4.18 -28.65
C THR A 39 -1.19 -4.65 -28.23
N ALA A 40 -1.99 -5.13 -29.17
CA ALA A 40 -3.32 -5.70 -28.96
C ALA A 40 -3.72 -6.52 -30.20
N GLU A 41 -4.79 -7.33 -30.09
CA GLU A 41 -5.34 -8.05 -31.24
C GLU A 41 -6.06 -7.08 -32.20
N SER A 42 -6.68 -6.01 -31.64
CA SER A 42 -7.37 -4.97 -32.43
C SER A 42 -7.08 -3.59 -31.87
N LEU A 43 -6.83 -2.63 -32.74
CA LEU A 43 -6.67 -1.21 -32.41
C LEU A 43 -7.61 -0.38 -33.26
N VAL A 44 -8.52 0.35 -32.61
CA VAL A 44 -9.52 1.19 -33.28
C VAL A 44 -9.37 2.64 -32.79
N TRP A 45 -9.23 3.56 -33.75
CA TRP A 45 -9.21 4.99 -33.46
C TRP A 45 -10.57 5.62 -33.82
N HIS A 46 -11.31 6.04 -32.79
CA HIS A 46 -12.58 6.76 -32.93
C HIS A 46 -12.33 8.27 -32.97
N ARG A 47 -12.21 8.84 -34.17
CA ARG A 47 -11.94 10.28 -34.35
C ARG A 47 -13.03 11.17 -33.76
N ASP A 48 -14.30 10.80 -33.93
CA ASP A 48 -15.46 11.55 -33.42
C ASP A 48 -15.52 11.54 -31.89
N GLY A 49 -15.09 10.45 -31.26
CA GLY A 49 -15.05 10.29 -29.80
C GLY A 49 -13.71 10.66 -29.17
N ASN A 50 -12.71 11.11 -29.95
CA ASN A 50 -11.35 11.40 -29.47
C ASN A 50 -10.80 10.29 -28.54
N ARG A 51 -10.93 9.05 -28.95
CA ARG A 51 -10.47 7.90 -28.16
C ARG A 51 -9.83 6.83 -29.03
N MET A 52 -8.85 6.17 -28.46
CA MET A 52 -8.21 4.98 -29.02
C MET A 52 -8.55 3.77 -28.16
N VAL A 53 -9.01 2.69 -28.77
CA VAL A 53 -9.41 1.47 -28.10
C VAL A 53 -8.54 0.32 -28.59
N ALA A 54 -7.82 -0.32 -27.69
CA ALA A 54 -7.06 -1.54 -27.92
C ALA A 54 -7.80 -2.70 -27.24
N THR A 55 -8.12 -3.75 -27.97
CA THR A 55 -8.91 -4.88 -27.48
C THR A 55 -8.19 -6.20 -27.79
N GLY A 56 -8.31 -7.15 -26.87
CA GLY A 56 -7.69 -8.48 -26.96
C GLY A 56 -6.25 -8.45 -26.49
N ASN A 57 -6.00 -8.96 -25.28
CA ASN A 57 -4.67 -9.03 -24.68
C ASN A 57 -3.86 -7.73 -24.82
N ALA A 58 -4.53 -6.60 -24.59
CA ALA A 58 -3.93 -5.29 -24.75
C ALA A 58 -2.78 -5.11 -23.76
N ARG A 59 -1.64 -4.66 -24.26
CA ARG A 59 -0.39 -4.58 -23.50
C ARG A 59 0.34 -3.27 -23.83
N VAL A 60 0.68 -2.53 -22.78
CA VAL A 60 1.49 -1.31 -22.86
C VAL A 60 2.78 -1.53 -22.10
N ILE A 61 3.91 -1.24 -22.73
CA ILE A 61 5.23 -1.30 -22.09
C ILE A 61 5.90 0.05 -22.22
N ARG A 62 6.44 0.54 -21.11
CA ARG A 62 7.31 1.70 -21.04
C ARG A 62 8.24 1.62 -19.85
N SER A 63 9.51 1.97 -20.05
CA SER A 63 10.52 2.09 -18.97
C SER A 63 10.57 0.86 -18.01
N GLY A 64 10.35 -0.35 -18.55
CA GLY A 64 10.39 -1.60 -17.77
C GLY A 64 9.13 -1.90 -16.95
N VAL A 65 8.08 -1.10 -17.09
CA VAL A 65 6.75 -1.37 -16.52
C VAL A 65 5.80 -1.79 -17.64
N GLU A 66 5.01 -2.81 -17.37
CA GLU A 66 4.04 -3.37 -18.30
C GLU A 66 2.63 -3.29 -17.69
N LEU A 67 1.69 -2.71 -18.43
CA LEU A 67 0.25 -2.76 -18.16
C LEU A 67 -0.39 -3.76 -19.11
N ARG A 68 -1.16 -4.71 -18.59
CA ARG A 68 -2.00 -5.65 -19.34
C ARG A 68 -3.45 -5.50 -18.97
N ALA A 69 -4.34 -5.66 -19.94
CA ALA A 69 -5.79 -5.74 -19.74
C ALA A 69 -6.45 -6.42 -20.95
N ASP A 70 -7.71 -6.84 -20.81
CA ASP A 70 -8.47 -7.34 -21.95
C ASP A 70 -8.77 -6.19 -22.92
N LYS A 71 -8.95 -4.98 -22.38
CA LYS A 71 -9.23 -3.76 -23.16
C LYS A 71 -8.56 -2.55 -22.51
N LEU A 72 -7.95 -1.71 -23.34
CA LEU A 72 -7.44 -0.39 -22.97
C LEU A 72 -8.13 0.68 -23.79
N THR A 73 -8.58 1.74 -23.14
CA THR A 73 -9.18 2.91 -23.81
C THR A 73 -8.43 4.17 -23.42
N ALA A 74 -7.75 4.81 -24.37
CA ALA A 74 -7.10 6.08 -24.18
C ALA A 74 -7.98 7.22 -24.71
N HIS A 75 -8.29 8.19 -23.85
CA HIS A 75 -9.10 9.35 -24.15
C HIS A 75 -8.24 10.57 -24.39
N SER A 76 -8.48 11.27 -25.49
CA SER A 76 -7.76 12.48 -25.85
C SER A 76 -8.69 13.71 -25.93
N ARG A 77 -8.14 14.88 -25.66
CA ARG A 77 -8.82 16.15 -25.95
C ARG A 77 -8.85 16.39 -27.46
N LYS A 78 -9.85 17.16 -27.92
CA LYS A 78 -9.86 17.58 -29.32
C LYS A 78 -8.55 18.31 -29.66
N ALA A 79 -7.95 17.92 -30.76
CA ALA A 79 -6.79 18.62 -31.29
C ALA A 79 -7.17 20.07 -31.62
N LYS A 80 -6.33 21.04 -31.24
CA LYS A 80 -6.37 22.36 -31.86
C LYS A 80 -5.93 22.24 -33.31
N ALA A 81 -6.43 23.10 -34.20
CA ALA A 81 -6.12 23.05 -35.63
C ALA A 81 -4.59 22.87 -35.86
N GLY A 82 -4.20 21.75 -36.49
CA GLY A 82 -2.82 21.44 -36.84
C GLY A 82 -2.02 20.64 -35.80
N GLY A 83 -2.62 20.21 -34.66
CA GLY A 83 -1.95 19.41 -33.63
C GLY A 83 -2.56 18.04 -33.38
N GLY A 84 -1.81 17.10 -32.81
CA GLY A 84 -2.33 15.83 -32.26
C GLY A 84 -3.15 16.05 -30.99
N GLY A 85 -4.18 15.22 -30.75
CA GLY A 85 -4.95 15.26 -29.50
C GLY A 85 -4.09 14.85 -28.31
N GLN A 86 -4.19 15.57 -27.20
CA GLN A 86 -3.50 15.25 -25.96
C GLN A 86 -4.32 14.25 -25.15
N PHE A 87 -3.74 13.11 -24.80
CA PHE A 87 -4.37 12.15 -23.89
C PHE A 87 -4.47 12.75 -22.47
N TYR A 88 -5.61 12.48 -21.81
CA TYR A 88 -5.87 12.95 -20.44
C TYR A 88 -6.31 11.81 -19.50
N ARG A 89 -6.79 10.68 -20.06
CA ARG A 89 -7.21 9.51 -19.27
C ARG A 89 -6.97 8.22 -20.03
N VAL A 90 -6.64 7.17 -19.30
CA VAL A 90 -6.57 5.78 -19.79
C VAL A 90 -7.39 4.90 -18.86
N ASP A 91 -8.32 4.13 -19.45
CA ASP A 91 -9.11 3.12 -18.77
C ASP A 91 -8.58 1.72 -19.17
N ALA A 92 -8.46 0.85 -18.17
CA ALA A 92 -8.12 -0.56 -18.34
C ALA A 92 -9.29 -1.42 -17.82
N GLU A 93 -9.74 -2.36 -18.61
CA GLU A 93 -10.90 -3.20 -18.29
C GLU A 93 -10.56 -4.67 -18.52
N GLY A 94 -10.90 -5.52 -17.53
CA GLY A 94 -10.72 -6.96 -17.56
C GLY A 94 -9.28 -7.41 -17.30
N ASN A 95 -9.07 -8.29 -16.34
CA ASN A 95 -7.79 -8.93 -16.02
C ASN A 95 -6.61 -7.95 -15.93
N VAL A 96 -6.84 -6.77 -15.30
CA VAL A 96 -5.85 -5.72 -15.23
C VAL A 96 -4.65 -6.18 -14.41
N GLN A 97 -3.47 -6.07 -15.01
CA GLN A 97 -2.19 -6.37 -14.36
C GLN A 97 -1.18 -5.25 -14.64
N ILE A 98 -0.47 -4.82 -13.61
CA ILE A 98 0.71 -3.98 -13.75
C ILE A 98 1.90 -4.79 -13.28
N ILE A 99 2.90 -4.94 -14.13
CA ILE A 99 4.05 -5.79 -13.91
C ILE A 99 5.31 -4.94 -13.98
N SER A 100 6.11 -4.98 -12.94
CA SER A 100 7.44 -4.41 -12.90
C SER A 100 8.48 -5.47 -12.54
N LYS A 101 9.75 -5.08 -12.42
CA LYS A 101 10.84 -6.01 -12.07
C LYS A 101 10.59 -6.77 -10.75
N ASN A 102 9.98 -6.11 -9.76
CA ASN A 102 9.87 -6.63 -8.40
C ASN A 102 8.45 -6.82 -7.91
N GLU A 103 7.45 -6.37 -8.68
CA GLU A 103 6.06 -6.30 -8.23
C GLU A 103 5.07 -6.66 -9.33
N ARG A 104 3.94 -7.23 -8.91
CA ARG A 104 2.77 -7.46 -9.74
C ARG A 104 1.53 -6.93 -9.02
N VAL A 105 0.74 -6.15 -9.73
CA VAL A 105 -0.51 -5.59 -9.23
C VAL A 105 -1.65 -6.18 -10.04
N PHE A 106 -2.75 -6.51 -9.38
CA PHE A 106 -3.91 -7.15 -9.99
C PHE A 106 -5.19 -6.46 -9.60
N GLY A 107 -6.11 -6.35 -10.56
CA GLY A 107 -7.46 -5.84 -10.36
C GLY A 107 -8.32 -6.11 -11.59
N ASP A 108 -9.60 -5.71 -11.53
CA ASP A 108 -10.53 -5.94 -12.62
C ASP A 108 -10.67 -4.73 -13.54
N ARG A 109 -10.53 -3.52 -13.00
CA ARG A 109 -10.59 -2.26 -13.73
C ARG A 109 -9.61 -1.25 -13.18
N GLY A 110 -8.98 -0.48 -14.06
CA GLY A 110 -8.06 0.60 -13.72
C GLY A 110 -8.42 1.89 -14.44
N GLU A 111 -8.22 3.02 -13.78
CA GLU A 111 -8.30 4.35 -14.38
C GLU A 111 -7.02 5.11 -14.06
N TYR A 112 -6.36 5.66 -15.08
CA TYR A 112 -5.26 6.58 -14.92
C TYR A 112 -5.64 7.96 -15.45
N LYS A 113 -5.71 8.95 -14.54
CA LYS A 113 -5.90 10.36 -14.88
C LYS A 113 -4.55 11.03 -15.05
N ILE A 114 -4.22 11.35 -16.29
CA ILE A 114 -2.88 11.85 -16.67
C ILE A 114 -2.61 13.22 -16.01
N ASP A 115 -3.60 14.11 -16.03
CA ASP A 115 -3.43 15.45 -15.47
C ASP A 115 -3.28 15.45 -13.96
N ASP A 116 -4.01 14.56 -13.28
CA ASP A 116 -3.98 14.42 -11.82
C ASP A 116 -2.82 13.54 -11.36
N GLN A 117 -2.15 12.85 -12.31
CA GLN A 117 -1.13 11.83 -12.04
C GLN A 117 -1.63 10.82 -11.00
N ASN A 118 -2.87 10.35 -11.19
CA ASN A 118 -3.56 9.47 -10.27
C ASN A 118 -3.98 8.19 -10.97
N PHE A 119 -3.57 7.06 -10.42
CA PHE A 119 -4.01 5.74 -10.83
C PHE A 119 -4.91 5.13 -9.75
N VAL A 120 -6.08 4.64 -10.15
CA VAL A 120 -7.02 3.94 -9.28
C VAL A 120 -7.33 2.56 -9.88
N LEU A 121 -7.21 1.53 -9.07
CA LEU A 121 -7.53 0.15 -9.42
C LEU A 121 -8.65 -0.36 -8.52
N VAL A 122 -9.66 -0.98 -9.13
CA VAL A 122 -10.81 -1.56 -8.45
C VAL A 122 -11.08 -2.99 -8.94
N GLY A 123 -11.78 -3.78 -8.14
CA GLY A 123 -12.14 -5.16 -8.48
C GLY A 123 -12.24 -6.07 -7.28
N ASN A 124 -12.57 -7.34 -7.54
CA ASN A 124 -12.81 -8.33 -6.48
C ASN A 124 -11.52 -8.97 -5.93
N ASN A 125 -10.40 -8.83 -6.63
CA ASN A 125 -9.14 -9.49 -6.28
C ASN A 125 -7.97 -8.52 -6.31
N LEU A 126 -8.18 -7.37 -5.66
CA LEU A 126 -7.18 -6.32 -5.57
C LEU A 126 -5.99 -6.78 -4.73
N ARG A 127 -4.83 -6.86 -5.34
CA ARG A 127 -3.60 -7.23 -4.65
C ARG A 127 -2.34 -6.71 -5.30
N ILE A 128 -1.33 -6.52 -4.49
CA ILE A 128 0.04 -6.27 -4.89
C ILE A 128 0.88 -7.42 -4.35
N GLU A 129 1.53 -8.13 -5.24
CA GLU A 129 2.48 -9.20 -4.92
C GLU A 129 3.90 -8.69 -5.13
N SER A 130 4.76 -8.88 -4.14
CA SER A 130 6.18 -8.55 -4.24
C SER A 130 7.02 -9.56 -3.46
N ASN A 131 8.33 -9.52 -3.64
CA ASN A 131 9.27 -10.29 -2.80
C ASN A 131 9.29 -9.84 -1.34
N GLN A 132 8.67 -8.70 -1.03
CA GLN A 132 8.56 -8.14 0.33
C GLN A 132 7.25 -8.50 1.03
N GLY A 133 6.27 -9.06 0.32
CA GLY A 133 4.99 -9.47 0.88
C GLY A 133 3.81 -9.26 -0.06
N LEU A 134 2.63 -9.46 0.50
CA LEU A 134 1.34 -9.33 -0.18
C LEU A 134 0.56 -8.18 0.44
N ILE A 135 0.03 -7.29 -0.40
CA ILE A 135 -0.94 -6.27 0.00
C ILE A 135 -2.26 -6.59 -0.69
N THR A 136 -3.36 -6.53 0.05
CA THR A 136 -4.71 -6.68 -0.50
C THR A 136 -5.61 -5.54 -0.03
N ALA A 137 -6.63 -5.25 -0.81
CA ALA A 137 -7.70 -4.32 -0.45
C ALA A 137 -9.04 -4.86 -0.99
N ARG A 138 -10.16 -4.51 -0.35
CA ARG A 138 -11.48 -4.90 -0.82
C ARG A 138 -12.03 -3.92 -1.85
N ASP A 139 -11.85 -2.62 -1.62
CA ASP A 139 -12.56 -1.59 -2.37
C ASP A 139 -11.70 -1.00 -3.48
N GLN A 140 -10.48 -0.51 -3.16
CA GLN A 140 -9.59 0.06 -4.17
C GLN A 140 -8.12 0.18 -3.71
N LEU A 141 -7.24 0.23 -4.71
CA LEU A 141 -5.84 0.63 -4.59
C LEU A 141 -5.64 1.91 -5.38
N GLU A 142 -4.97 2.90 -4.80
CA GLU A 142 -4.71 4.20 -5.42
C GLU A 142 -3.22 4.50 -5.39
N TYR A 143 -2.72 5.13 -6.44
CA TYR A 143 -1.41 5.75 -6.45
C TYR A 143 -1.50 7.19 -6.93
N TRP A 144 -1.01 8.12 -6.13
CA TRP A 144 -0.97 9.55 -6.40
C TRP A 144 0.49 9.98 -6.61
N GLU A 145 0.91 10.04 -7.88
CA GLU A 145 2.30 10.28 -8.21
C GLU A 145 2.78 11.66 -7.75
N ALA A 146 2.04 12.73 -8.04
CA ALA A 146 2.40 14.09 -7.61
C ALA A 146 2.51 14.23 -6.08
N LYS A 147 1.74 13.43 -5.32
CA LYS A 147 1.76 13.44 -3.85
C LYS A 147 2.71 12.40 -3.27
N GLN A 148 3.25 11.51 -4.10
CA GLN A 148 4.04 10.36 -3.68
C GLN A 148 3.32 9.55 -2.60
N GLN A 149 2.05 9.18 -2.87
CA GLN A 149 1.17 8.50 -1.95
C GLN A 149 0.58 7.24 -2.57
N PHE A 150 0.58 6.16 -1.78
CA PHE A 150 -0.15 4.95 -2.06
C PHE A 150 -1.26 4.77 -1.03
N VAL A 151 -2.48 4.45 -1.48
CA VAL A 151 -3.63 4.22 -0.60
C VAL A 151 -4.28 2.87 -0.92
N ALA A 152 -4.56 2.10 0.13
CA ALA A 152 -5.39 0.90 0.05
C ALA A 152 -6.64 1.11 0.91
N ARG A 153 -7.82 0.88 0.34
CA ARG A 153 -9.12 1.07 1.02
C ARG A 153 -9.93 -0.21 1.05
N GLY A 154 -10.64 -0.38 2.14
CA GLY A 154 -11.51 -1.52 2.40
C GLY A 154 -10.72 -2.74 2.87
N GLU A 155 -10.68 -2.93 4.19
CA GLU A 155 -9.97 -4.04 4.83
C GLU A 155 -8.54 -4.23 4.32
N ALA A 156 -7.84 -3.10 4.09
CA ALA A 156 -6.47 -3.10 3.62
C ALA A 156 -5.61 -4.03 4.49
N THR A 157 -4.97 -5.01 3.88
CA THR A 157 -4.20 -6.01 4.58
C THR A 157 -2.79 -6.09 4.02
N ILE A 158 -1.79 -6.14 4.88
CA ILE A 158 -0.40 -6.45 4.54
C ILE A 158 -0.03 -7.75 5.21
N VAL A 159 0.53 -8.68 4.44
CA VAL A 159 1.05 -9.96 4.93
C VAL A 159 2.51 -10.08 4.53
N LYS A 160 3.36 -10.34 5.50
CA LYS A 160 4.76 -10.70 5.29
C LYS A 160 5.16 -11.80 6.26
N GLU A 161 5.57 -12.95 5.73
CA GLU A 161 5.88 -14.13 6.53
C GLU A 161 4.70 -14.49 7.48
N ASN A 162 4.95 -14.54 8.79
CA ASN A 162 3.95 -14.83 9.82
C ASN A 162 3.33 -13.58 10.46
N LYS A 163 3.35 -12.43 9.78
CA LYS A 163 2.93 -11.12 10.28
C LYS A 163 1.90 -10.51 9.39
N ARG A 164 0.88 -9.95 10.01
CA ARG A 164 -0.24 -9.34 9.32
C ARG A 164 -0.63 -8.02 9.98
N LEU A 165 -0.81 -7.01 9.15
CA LEU A 165 -1.49 -5.77 9.49
C LEU A 165 -2.80 -5.72 8.72
N ARG A 166 -3.91 -5.37 9.39
CA ARG A 166 -5.19 -5.03 8.76
C ARG A 166 -5.69 -3.71 9.29
N ALA A 167 -6.30 -2.90 8.43
CA ALA A 167 -7.00 -1.66 8.77
C ALA A 167 -8.07 -1.37 7.72
N ASP A 168 -9.00 -0.45 7.98
CA ASP A 168 -9.98 -0.03 6.99
C ASP A 168 -9.32 0.76 5.85
N ILE A 169 -8.35 1.61 6.21
CA ILE A 169 -7.57 2.42 5.27
C ILE A 169 -6.09 2.36 5.64
N LEU A 170 -5.25 2.21 4.64
CA LEU A 170 -3.80 2.33 4.72
C LEU A 170 -3.32 3.40 3.74
N LEU A 171 -2.52 4.34 4.21
CA LEU A 171 -1.81 5.33 3.42
C LEU A 171 -0.31 5.18 3.66
N ALA A 172 0.45 4.96 2.59
CA ALA A 172 1.91 5.03 2.60
C ALA A 172 2.38 6.33 1.93
N LEU A 173 3.25 7.06 2.61
CA LEU A 173 3.96 8.21 2.06
C LEU A 173 5.31 7.74 1.55
N LEU A 174 5.59 8.04 0.28
CA LEU A 174 6.84 7.71 -0.39
C LEU A 174 7.76 8.92 -0.39
N GLY A 175 9.05 8.68 -0.49
CA GLY A 175 10.07 9.71 -0.65
C GLY A 175 11.37 9.09 -1.13
N ALA A 176 12.29 9.91 -1.63
CA ALA A 176 13.59 9.44 -2.06
C ALA A 176 14.53 9.23 -0.87
N ASP A 177 15.28 8.14 -0.88
CA ASP A 177 16.43 7.96 0.03
C ASP A 177 17.62 8.83 -0.41
N ALA A 178 18.73 8.78 0.32
CA ALA A 178 19.95 9.52 0.02
C ALA A 178 20.57 9.18 -1.35
N LYS A 179 20.15 8.07 -1.97
CA LYS A 179 20.59 7.62 -3.31
C LYS A 179 19.57 7.92 -4.40
N GLY A 180 18.47 8.63 -4.06
CA GLY A 180 17.39 8.94 -4.99
C GLY A 180 16.42 7.78 -5.23
N LYS A 181 16.53 6.66 -4.52
CA LYS A 181 15.61 5.53 -4.63
C LYS A 181 14.34 5.81 -3.84
N GLN A 182 13.20 5.57 -4.45
CA GLN A 182 11.90 5.70 -3.80
C GLN A 182 11.75 4.66 -2.68
N GLU A 183 11.43 5.13 -1.48
CA GLU A 183 11.18 4.31 -0.31
C GLU A 183 10.00 4.85 0.50
N ILE A 184 9.36 3.98 1.29
CA ILE A 184 8.32 4.42 2.20
C ILE A 184 8.95 5.15 3.37
N GLN A 185 8.48 6.38 3.60
CA GLN A 185 8.89 7.24 4.69
C GLN A 185 7.98 7.09 5.91
N GLN A 186 6.67 6.94 5.67
CA GLN A 186 5.66 6.84 6.71
C GLN A 186 4.49 5.99 6.26
N VAL A 187 3.90 5.28 7.20
CA VAL A 187 2.65 4.54 7.01
C VAL A 187 1.63 5.01 8.03
N ASN A 188 0.46 5.37 7.55
CA ASN A 188 -0.68 5.74 8.38
C ASN A 188 -1.78 4.71 8.18
N VAL A 189 -2.45 4.30 9.25
CA VAL A 189 -3.57 3.35 9.21
C VAL A 189 -4.72 3.85 10.07
N TRP A 190 -5.93 3.65 9.57
CA TRP A 190 -7.15 4.07 10.25
C TRP A 190 -8.23 2.99 10.17
N GLY A 191 -9.00 2.90 11.24
CA GLY A 191 -10.15 2.04 11.38
C GLY A 191 -9.78 0.57 11.59
N ASN A 192 -10.28 -0.02 12.65
CA ASN A 192 -10.16 -1.44 12.94
C ASN A 192 -8.74 -2.01 12.81
N VAL A 193 -7.75 -1.23 13.27
CA VAL A 193 -6.34 -1.61 13.15
C VAL A 193 -6.09 -2.88 13.94
N LEU A 194 -5.61 -3.91 13.26
CA LEU A 194 -5.25 -5.22 13.83
C LEU A 194 -3.86 -5.60 13.32
N ILE A 195 -2.92 -5.75 14.24
CA ILE A 195 -1.59 -6.27 13.96
C ILE A 195 -1.48 -7.64 14.64
N SER A 196 -1.10 -8.66 13.90
CA SER A 196 -0.87 -9.99 14.43
C SER A 196 0.51 -10.50 14.02
N THR A 197 1.17 -11.13 14.98
CA THR A 197 2.46 -11.80 14.83
C THR A 197 2.38 -13.17 15.49
N ALA A 198 3.45 -13.97 15.44
CA ALA A 198 3.51 -15.26 16.13
C ALA A 198 3.30 -15.17 17.67
N SER A 199 3.61 -14.02 18.28
CA SER A 199 3.61 -13.86 19.74
C SER A 199 2.59 -12.85 20.29
N GLU A 200 2.06 -11.97 19.42
CA GLU A 200 1.25 -10.84 19.87
C GLU A 200 0.11 -10.49 18.91
N ILE A 201 -0.97 -9.98 19.50
CA ILE A 201 -2.08 -9.34 18.80
C ILE A 201 -2.22 -7.91 19.35
N VAL A 202 -2.24 -6.92 18.47
CA VAL A 202 -2.42 -5.51 18.80
C VAL A 202 -3.65 -4.99 18.08
N GLN A 203 -4.51 -4.29 18.82
CA GLN A 203 -5.70 -3.61 18.30
C GLN A 203 -5.58 -2.11 18.61
N ALA A 204 -6.05 -1.26 17.69
CA ALA A 204 -6.09 0.20 17.85
C ALA A 204 -7.15 0.79 16.90
N GLY A 205 -7.54 2.05 17.12
CA GLY A 205 -8.37 2.78 16.16
C GLY A 205 -7.55 3.35 15.01
N LYS A 206 -6.32 3.79 15.28
CA LYS A 206 -5.40 4.32 14.27
C LYS A 206 -3.94 4.09 14.65
N GLY A 207 -3.05 4.20 13.66
CA GLY A 207 -1.61 4.07 13.86
C GLY A 207 -0.81 4.87 12.86
N VAL A 208 0.39 5.26 13.28
CA VAL A 208 1.40 5.91 12.43
C VAL A 208 2.72 5.20 12.68
N TYR A 209 3.38 4.80 11.62
CA TYR A 209 4.74 4.29 11.63
C TYR A 209 5.64 5.24 10.84
N ASN A 210 6.62 5.83 11.48
CA ASN A 210 7.67 6.59 10.82
C ASN A 210 8.87 5.67 10.60
N VAL A 211 9.19 5.43 9.32
CA VAL A 211 10.22 4.48 8.91
C VAL A 211 11.62 4.96 9.29
N GLN A 212 11.89 6.27 9.14
CA GLN A 212 13.19 6.85 9.40
C GLN A 212 13.57 6.80 10.89
N THR A 213 12.62 7.11 11.76
CA THR A 213 12.86 7.11 13.22
C THR A 213 12.66 5.74 13.85
N GLY A 214 12.00 4.79 13.17
CA GLY A 214 11.62 3.51 13.72
C GLY A 214 10.50 3.58 14.77
N ILE A 215 9.80 4.72 14.89
CA ILE A 215 8.76 4.95 15.90
C ILE A 215 7.38 4.56 15.35
N VAL A 216 6.69 3.69 16.10
CA VAL A 216 5.27 3.36 15.89
C VAL A 216 4.45 4.02 16.97
N ARG A 217 3.41 4.76 16.59
CA ARG A 217 2.40 5.33 17.49
C ARG A 217 1.05 4.74 17.16
N LEU A 218 0.40 4.17 18.18
CA LEU A 218 -0.95 3.61 18.10
C LEU A 218 -1.86 4.42 19.02
N GLN A 219 -3.07 4.69 18.59
CA GLN A 219 -4.03 5.51 19.33
C GLN A 219 -5.43 4.92 19.25
N GLU A 220 -6.29 5.33 20.17
CA GLU A 220 -7.69 4.95 20.27
C GLU A 220 -7.90 3.49 20.68
N ASN A 221 -8.12 3.30 21.97
CA ASN A 221 -8.44 2.01 22.57
C ASN A 221 -7.38 0.92 22.29
N VAL A 222 -6.12 1.26 22.52
CA VAL A 222 -5.01 0.34 22.27
C VAL A 222 -5.07 -0.85 23.21
N LYS A 223 -5.05 -2.05 22.62
CA LYS A 223 -5.05 -3.33 23.33
C LYS A 223 -3.93 -4.20 22.76
N ILE A 224 -3.03 -4.62 23.64
CA ILE A 224 -1.92 -5.52 23.30
C ILE A 224 -2.13 -6.82 24.05
N THR A 225 -2.18 -7.94 23.34
CA THR A 225 -2.32 -9.28 23.90
C THR A 225 -1.09 -10.12 23.56
N ARG A 226 -0.42 -10.65 24.58
CA ARG A 226 0.72 -11.56 24.47
C ARG A 226 0.45 -12.80 25.32
N GLY A 227 0.18 -13.93 24.69
CA GLY A 227 -0.25 -15.14 25.38
C GLY A 227 -1.48 -14.86 26.26
N LYS A 228 -1.32 -14.98 27.58
CA LYS A 228 -2.38 -14.70 28.56
C LYS A 228 -2.35 -13.30 29.15
N THR A 229 -1.33 -12.51 28.85
CA THR A 229 -1.16 -11.13 29.35
C THR A 229 -1.82 -10.15 28.39
N GLN A 230 -2.58 -9.20 28.94
CA GLN A 230 -3.23 -8.16 28.18
C GLN A 230 -2.97 -6.80 28.79
N LEU A 231 -2.55 -5.85 27.92
CA LEU A 231 -2.38 -4.43 28.27
C LEU A 231 -3.45 -3.61 27.54
N ASN A 232 -4.06 -2.68 28.24
CA ASN A 232 -5.07 -1.77 27.68
C ASN A 232 -4.70 -0.34 28.03
N GLY A 233 -4.76 0.55 27.05
CA GLY A 233 -4.49 1.97 27.19
C GLY A 233 -5.14 2.77 26.08
N ASN A 234 -4.94 4.08 26.06
CA ASN A 234 -5.45 4.93 24.99
C ASN A 234 -4.44 5.08 23.86
N GLU A 235 -3.16 5.10 24.21
CA GLU A 235 -2.05 5.26 23.26
C GLU A 235 -0.92 4.29 23.60
N ALA A 236 -0.19 3.88 22.57
CA ALA A 236 1.08 3.18 22.73
C ALA A 236 2.11 3.75 21.76
N GLU A 237 3.33 3.92 22.25
CA GLU A 237 4.50 4.28 21.45
C GLU A 237 5.51 3.18 21.56
N VAL A 238 6.05 2.75 20.44
CA VAL A 238 7.08 1.71 20.36
C VAL A 238 8.25 2.23 19.54
N ASP A 239 9.41 2.26 20.14
CA ASP A 239 10.67 2.51 19.45
C ASP A 239 11.26 1.16 19.02
N LEU A 240 11.27 0.92 17.71
CA LEU A 240 11.75 -0.33 17.13
C LEU A 240 13.28 -0.49 17.19
N ASN A 241 14.00 0.62 17.29
CA ASN A 241 15.48 0.60 17.35
C ASN A 241 15.95 0.18 18.75
N THR A 242 15.30 0.71 19.79
CA THR A 242 15.64 0.42 21.19
C THR A 242 14.83 -0.72 21.80
N GLY A 243 13.68 -1.06 21.21
CA GLY A 243 12.72 -2.03 21.73
C GLY A 243 11.92 -1.51 22.94
N ILE A 244 11.99 -0.21 23.24
CA ILE A 244 11.23 0.40 24.32
C ILE A 244 9.79 0.60 23.88
N SER A 245 8.86 0.14 24.73
CA SER A 245 7.42 0.34 24.52
C SER A 245 6.85 1.12 25.70
N ARG A 246 6.08 2.15 25.40
CA ARG A 246 5.35 2.96 26.38
C ARG A 246 3.85 2.88 26.09
N MET A 247 3.05 2.65 27.11
CA MET A 247 1.59 2.73 27.02
C MET A 247 1.07 3.87 27.90
N ILE A 248 0.13 4.65 27.37
CA ILE A 248 -0.44 5.83 27.99
C ILE A 248 -1.95 5.64 28.11
N GLY A 249 -2.49 5.87 29.30
CA GLY A 249 -3.92 5.67 29.59
C GLY A 249 -4.84 6.76 29.05
N GLY A 250 -4.34 7.98 28.79
CA GLY A 250 -5.17 9.13 28.45
C GLY A 250 -6.09 9.52 29.60
N LYS A 251 -7.40 9.64 29.30
CA LYS A 251 -8.43 9.89 30.33
C LYS A 251 -8.67 8.70 31.29
N ARG A 252 -8.21 7.50 30.94
CA ARG A 252 -8.30 6.28 31.74
C ARG A 252 -6.90 5.81 32.10
N ARG A 253 -6.76 5.11 33.25
CA ARG A 253 -5.46 4.51 33.63
C ARG A 253 -5.12 3.34 32.70
N VAL A 254 -3.82 3.11 32.49
CA VAL A 254 -3.32 1.88 31.90
C VAL A 254 -3.73 0.71 32.78
N ARG A 255 -4.23 -0.36 32.19
CA ARG A 255 -4.59 -1.59 32.89
C ARG A 255 -3.80 -2.76 32.32
N VAL A 256 -3.22 -3.53 33.22
CA VAL A 256 -2.50 -4.77 32.88
C VAL A 256 -3.21 -5.94 33.54
N LEU A 257 -3.51 -6.98 32.77
CA LEU A 257 -4.00 -8.26 33.26
C LEU A 257 -2.87 -9.28 33.14
N ILE A 258 -2.38 -9.76 34.28
CA ILE A 258 -1.31 -10.78 34.36
C ILE A 258 -1.92 -12.02 35.01
N PRO A 259 -1.99 -13.18 34.35
CA PRO A 259 -2.51 -14.39 34.95
C PRO A 259 -1.56 -14.94 36.01
N PRO A 260 -2.09 -15.66 37.03
CA PRO A 260 -1.26 -16.28 38.03
C PRO A 260 -0.34 -17.34 37.42
N GLN A 261 0.93 -17.34 37.82
CA GLN A 261 1.85 -18.40 37.45
C GLN A 261 1.52 -19.65 38.26
N ARG A 262 1.02 -20.70 37.60
CA ARG A 262 0.94 -22.01 38.25
C ARG A 262 2.35 -22.53 38.51
N LYS A 263 2.79 -22.60 39.76
CA LYS A 263 3.98 -23.37 40.12
C LYS A 263 3.74 -24.80 39.65
N LYS A 264 4.59 -25.34 38.77
CA LYS A 264 4.67 -26.79 38.57
C LYS A 264 4.98 -27.38 39.91
N ARG A 265 4.06 -28.15 40.49
CA ARG A 265 4.38 -29.11 41.58
C ARG A 265 5.34 -30.12 40.96
N GLN A 266 6.56 -30.15 41.50
CA GLN A 266 7.52 -31.24 41.25
C GLN A 266 6.95 -32.53 41.89
#